data_2a2510028513066e6b254b278adf41d7
#
_entry.id   2a2510028513066e6b254b278adf41d7
#
_cell.length_a   1.000
_cell.length_b   1.000
_cell.length_c   1.000
_cell.angle_alpha   90.00
_cell.angle_beta   90.00
_cell.angle_gamma   90.00
#
_symmetry.space_group_name_H-M   'P 1'
#
loop_
_entity.id
_entity.type
_entity.pdbx_description
1 polymer ?
#
loop_
_entity_poly.entity_id
_entity_poly.type
_entity_poly.pdbx_seq_one_letter_code
_entity_poly.pdbx_strand_id
1 'polypeptide(L)'
;VFERMPLAPYGNRLPQLSFEVFRAVDDFHHNVQGIVLIPGSGEFVYSSKEVTRREAWGLQVAENVHTRQGGTDWTVSLDQLQTFLPNVKSVSLVTSWFGTDLRAGHCQIRPGVEIANKKTSSLTWSVAGVSRANAHVVSLHHGRPAYGGTPSDQTVISAIQDLKNRGFSV
;
A
#
# COMPACT_ATOMS: atom_id res chain seq x y z
N VAL A 1 16.12 21.65 11.19
CA VAL A 1 17.19 22.66 11.10
C VAL A 1 17.13 23.26 9.71
N PHE A 2 17.01 24.59 9.62
CA PHE A 2 17.08 25.29 8.34
C PHE A 2 18.54 25.67 8.09
N GLU A 3 19.19 25.01 7.15
CA GLU A 3 20.61 25.29 6.86
C GLU A 3 20.82 26.47 5.92
N ARG A 4 19.92 26.69 4.98
CA ARG A 4 19.93 27.87 4.08
C ARG A 4 18.51 28.18 3.63
N MET A 5 18.04 29.38 3.92
CA MET A 5 16.76 29.88 3.47
C MET A 5 16.96 31.08 2.57
N PRO A 6 16.60 31.03 1.27
CA PRO A 6 16.69 32.23 0.43
C PRO A 6 15.64 33.24 0.89
N LEU A 7 16.07 34.46 1.21
CA LEU A 7 15.18 35.53 1.71
C LEU A 7 14.52 36.33 0.58
N ALA A 8 15.04 36.25 -0.63
CA ALA A 8 14.53 36.99 -1.78
C ALA A 8 13.02 36.79 -2.04
N PRO A 9 12.44 35.54 -1.96
CA PRO A 9 11.01 35.34 -2.10
C PRO A 9 10.16 36.03 -1.03
N TYR A 10 10.75 36.42 0.09
CA TYR A 10 10.10 37.06 1.25
C TYR A 10 10.45 38.55 1.39
N GLY A 11 10.94 39.16 0.29
CA GLY A 11 11.30 40.57 0.28
C GLY A 11 12.47 40.90 1.20
N ASN A 12 13.46 40.00 1.33
CA ASN A 12 14.62 40.09 2.22
C ASN A 12 14.27 40.25 3.72
N ARG A 13 13.11 39.78 4.11
CA ARG A 13 12.67 39.74 5.51
C ARG A 13 12.69 38.32 6.02
N LEU A 14 12.91 38.16 7.32
CA LEU A 14 12.70 36.86 7.95
C LEU A 14 11.21 36.51 7.87
N PRO A 15 10.82 35.37 7.23
CA PRO A 15 9.44 34.96 7.20
C PRO A 15 8.94 34.65 8.61
N GLN A 16 7.69 34.99 8.89
CA GLN A 16 7.02 34.48 10.06
C GLN A 16 6.74 33.01 9.85
N LEU A 17 7.31 32.15 10.69
CA LEU A 17 7.14 30.70 10.64
C LEU A 17 6.17 30.30 11.74
N SER A 18 5.15 29.55 11.34
CA SER A 18 4.25 28.86 12.26
C SER A 18 4.62 27.38 12.25
N PHE A 19 4.83 26.78 13.41
CA PHE A 19 5.15 25.38 13.56
C PHE A 19 4.02 24.69 14.31
N GLU A 20 3.53 23.60 13.76
CA GLU A 20 2.74 22.64 14.51
C GLU A 20 3.70 21.55 15.00
N VAL A 21 3.84 21.45 16.31
CA VAL A 21 4.74 20.46 16.92
C VAL A 21 3.90 19.36 17.53
N PHE A 22 3.95 18.18 16.93
CA PHE A 22 3.42 16.97 17.54
C PHE A 22 4.50 16.36 18.44
N ARG A 23 4.30 16.47 19.73
CA ARG A 23 5.10 15.71 20.69
C ARG A 23 4.43 14.37 20.90
N ALA A 24 5.12 13.27 20.54
CA ALA A 24 4.69 11.96 20.98
C ALA A 24 4.57 11.97 22.51
N VAL A 25 3.44 11.54 23.03
CA VAL A 25 3.27 11.28 24.46
C VAL A 25 4.33 10.24 24.82
N ASP A 26 5.14 10.57 25.84
CA ASP A 26 6.30 9.78 26.21
C ASP A 26 5.95 8.28 26.24
N ASP A 27 6.73 7.49 25.47
CA ASP A 27 6.80 6.03 25.44
C ASP A 27 5.71 5.23 24.70
N PHE A 28 4.60 5.80 24.24
CA PHE A 28 3.58 4.97 23.55
C PHE A 28 4.15 4.21 22.36
N HIS A 29 4.92 4.87 21.50
CA HIS A 29 5.50 4.25 20.31
C HIS A 29 6.55 3.18 20.63
N HIS A 30 7.22 3.27 21.78
CA HIS A 30 8.13 2.25 22.28
C HIS A 30 7.41 1.05 22.91
N ASN A 31 6.15 1.21 23.30
CA ASN A 31 5.35 0.13 23.90
C ASN A 31 4.62 -0.74 22.88
N VAL A 32 4.53 -0.30 21.63
CA VAL A 32 3.86 -1.06 20.55
C VAL A 32 4.74 -2.23 20.14
N GLN A 33 4.25 -3.46 20.31
CA GLN A 33 4.97 -4.69 19.97
C GLN A 33 4.35 -5.45 18.80
N GLY A 34 3.12 -5.15 18.45
CA GLY A 34 2.42 -5.79 17.33
C GLY A 34 1.50 -4.82 16.64
N ILE A 35 1.37 -4.97 15.34
CA ILE A 35 0.48 -4.16 14.51
C ILE A 35 -0.31 -5.02 13.54
N VAL A 36 -1.44 -4.47 13.10
CA VAL A 36 -2.18 -4.98 11.96
C VAL A 36 -1.88 -4.06 10.78
N LEU A 37 -1.29 -4.60 9.74
CA LEU A 37 -0.96 -3.87 8.52
C LEU A 37 -2.08 -4.04 7.49
N ILE A 38 -2.79 -2.96 7.27
CA ILE A 38 -3.87 -2.86 6.28
C ILE A 38 -3.32 -2.00 5.14
N PRO A 39 -3.01 -2.58 3.97
CA PRO A 39 -2.32 -1.87 2.90
C PRO A 39 -3.24 -0.92 2.12
N GLY A 40 -4.46 -0.72 2.56
CA GLY A 40 -5.49 -0.11 1.75
C GLY A 40 -6.02 -1.09 0.70
N SER A 41 -6.34 -0.61 -0.47
CA SER A 41 -6.87 -1.43 -1.56
C SER A 41 -5.92 -1.41 -2.75
N GLY A 42 -5.58 -2.58 -3.27
CA GLY A 42 -4.75 -2.68 -4.46
C GLY A 42 -4.18 -4.07 -4.69
N GLU A 43 -4.13 -4.43 -5.95
CA GLU A 43 -3.71 -5.76 -6.39
C GLU A 43 -2.22 -6.03 -6.16
N PHE A 44 -1.39 -4.97 -6.07
CA PHE A 44 0.06 -5.05 -5.97
C PHE A 44 0.63 -4.24 -4.80
N VAL A 45 -0.19 -3.85 -3.84
CA VAL A 45 0.21 -3.01 -2.69
C VAL A 45 1.33 -3.60 -1.84
N TYR A 46 1.45 -4.92 -1.84
CA TYR A 46 2.49 -5.65 -1.09
C TYR A 46 3.79 -5.88 -1.86
N SER A 47 3.88 -5.40 -3.09
CA SER A 47 5.08 -5.64 -3.90
C SER A 47 6.22 -4.71 -3.51
N SER A 48 7.38 -5.28 -3.22
CA SER A 48 8.66 -4.55 -3.06
C SER A 48 9.28 -4.15 -4.40
N LYS A 49 8.71 -4.62 -5.52
CA LYS A 49 9.12 -4.25 -6.88
C LYS A 49 8.05 -3.39 -7.52
N GLU A 50 8.48 -2.40 -8.28
CA GLU A 50 7.56 -1.59 -9.04
C GLU A 50 6.77 -2.44 -10.03
N VAL A 51 5.45 -2.26 -10.01
CA VAL A 51 4.52 -2.83 -10.97
C VAL A 51 3.87 -1.67 -11.72
N THR A 52 3.89 -1.73 -13.04
CA THR A 52 3.23 -0.74 -13.88
C THR A 52 2.07 -1.35 -14.63
N ARG A 53 1.03 -0.57 -14.88
CA ARG A 53 -0.04 -0.92 -15.82
C ARG A 53 0.13 -0.16 -17.12
N ARG A 54 -0.27 -0.80 -18.21
CA ARG A 54 -0.31 -0.17 -19.51
C ARG A 54 -1.67 0.49 -19.72
N GLU A 55 -1.66 1.78 -19.97
CA GLU A 55 -2.84 2.56 -20.34
C GLU A 55 -2.88 2.81 -21.86
N ALA A 56 -3.90 3.58 -22.30
CA ALA A 56 -4.01 4.01 -23.69
C ALA A 56 -2.73 4.71 -24.14
N TRP A 57 -2.44 4.63 -25.45
CA TRP A 57 -1.27 5.24 -26.08
C TRP A 57 0.09 4.68 -25.60
N GLY A 58 0.08 3.53 -24.91
CA GLY A 58 1.30 2.90 -24.42
C GLY A 58 1.88 3.54 -23.15
N LEU A 59 1.17 4.47 -22.54
CA LEU A 59 1.54 5.06 -21.25
C LEU A 59 1.64 3.98 -20.17
N GLN A 60 2.71 4.01 -19.40
CA GLN A 60 2.87 3.17 -18.23
C GLN A 60 2.66 3.99 -16.97
N VAL A 61 1.81 3.49 -16.08
CA VAL A 61 1.49 4.14 -14.81
C VAL A 61 1.79 3.15 -13.69
N ALA A 62 2.46 3.61 -12.65
CA ALA A 62 2.78 2.79 -11.49
C ALA A 62 1.51 2.39 -10.73
N GLU A 63 1.49 1.15 -10.26
CA GLU A 63 0.42 0.57 -9.42
C GLU A 63 0.72 0.68 -7.92
N ASN A 64 1.99 0.82 -7.55
CA ASN A 64 2.47 0.74 -6.19
C ASN A 64 3.66 1.67 -5.88
N VAL A 65 3.75 2.77 -6.61
CA VAL A 65 4.74 3.83 -6.36
C VAL A 65 4.02 5.18 -6.39
N HIS A 66 3.65 5.69 -5.22
CA HIS A 66 2.91 6.94 -5.06
C HIS A 66 3.65 7.94 -4.14
N THR A 67 4.69 7.49 -3.45
CA THR A 67 5.52 8.34 -2.59
C THR A 67 6.64 9.01 -3.35
N ARG A 68 7.06 10.20 -2.90
CA ARG A 68 8.23 10.92 -3.45
C ARG A 68 9.55 10.48 -2.82
N GLN A 69 9.54 9.58 -1.85
CA GLN A 69 10.72 9.14 -1.12
C GLN A 69 11.58 8.12 -1.89
N GLY A 70 11.11 7.70 -3.06
CA GLY A 70 11.73 6.63 -3.84
C GLY A 70 11.37 5.24 -3.30
N GLY A 71 11.35 4.24 -4.18
CA GLY A 71 10.93 2.89 -3.83
C GLY A 71 9.42 2.69 -3.93
N THR A 72 8.97 1.49 -3.61
CA THR A 72 7.53 1.15 -3.60
C THR A 72 6.87 1.62 -2.30
N ASP A 73 5.55 1.83 -2.35
CA ASP A 73 4.79 2.21 -1.16
C ASP A 73 4.98 1.20 -0.01
N TRP A 74 5.13 -0.08 -0.34
CA TRP A 74 5.45 -1.15 0.59
C TRP A 74 6.78 -0.92 1.31
N THR A 75 7.87 -0.74 0.57
CA THR A 75 9.21 -0.59 1.15
C THR A 75 9.31 0.67 2.00
N VAL A 76 8.78 1.79 1.51
CA VAL A 76 8.76 3.06 2.26
C VAL A 76 7.94 2.94 3.54
N SER A 77 6.77 2.29 3.48
CA SER A 77 5.93 2.10 4.67
C SER A 77 6.60 1.25 5.73
N LEU A 78 7.33 0.20 5.34
CA LEU A 78 8.07 -0.63 6.30
C LEU A 78 9.28 0.09 6.90
N ASP A 79 9.99 0.90 6.13
CA ASP A 79 11.09 1.71 6.62
C ASP A 79 10.60 2.76 7.64
N GLN A 80 9.45 3.38 7.36
CA GLN A 80 8.77 4.26 8.30
C GLN A 80 8.31 3.51 9.55
N LEU A 81 7.71 2.32 9.41
CA LEU A 81 7.29 1.49 10.53
C LEU A 81 8.46 1.21 11.47
N GLN A 82 9.60 0.74 10.95
CA GLN A 82 10.77 0.45 11.76
C GLN A 82 11.37 1.70 12.43
N THR A 83 11.24 2.85 11.78
CA THR A 83 11.72 4.12 12.32
C THR A 83 10.84 4.64 13.45
N PHE A 84 9.51 4.60 13.26
CA PHE A 84 8.56 5.19 14.21
C PHE A 84 8.14 4.24 15.33
N LEU A 85 8.16 2.93 15.09
CA LEU A 85 7.76 1.90 16.04
C LEU A 85 8.87 0.84 16.21
N PRO A 86 10.01 1.22 16.82
CA PRO A 86 11.22 0.39 16.82
C PRO A 86 11.09 -0.93 17.59
N ASN A 87 10.09 -1.06 18.47
CA ASN A 87 9.87 -2.24 19.29
C ASN A 87 8.79 -3.20 18.75
N VAL A 88 8.26 -2.93 17.56
CA VAL A 88 7.33 -3.86 16.90
C VAL A 88 8.05 -5.14 16.53
N LYS A 89 7.49 -6.27 16.97
CA LYS A 89 8.02 -7.63 16.74
C LYS A 89 7.10 -8.49 15.86
N SER A 90 5.81 -8.16 15.84
CA SER A 90 4.81 -8.94 15.08
C SER A 90 3.96 -8.06 14.18
N VAL A 91 3.67 -8.58 12.99
CA VAL A 91 2.85 -7.91 11.99
C VAL A 91 1.80 -8.88 11.46
N SER A 92 0.53 -8.50 11.56
CA SER A 92 -0.56 -9.22 10.90
C SER A 92 -0.88 -8.56 9.57
N LEU A 93 -0.73 -9.30 8.47
CA LEU A 93 -1.08 -8.83 7.14
C LEU A 93 -2.56 -9.04 6.86
N VAL A 94 -3.23 -8.01 6.37
CA VAL A 94 -4.65 -8.08 5.97
C VAL A 94 -4.74 -8.20 4.45
N THR A 95 -5.44 -9.21 3.97
CA THR A 95 -5.80 -9.38 2.56
C THR A 95 -7.31 -9.26 2.40
N SER A 96 -7.74 -8.49 1.40
CA SER A 96 -9.17 -8.28 1.11
C SER A 96 -9.69 -9.30 0.12
N TRP A 97 -10.84 -9.89 0.42
CA TRP A 97 -11.62 -10.74 -0.47
C TRP A 97 -13.04 -10.19 -0.56
N PHE A 98 -13.79 -10.56 -1.59
CA PHE A 98 -15.08 -9.97 -1.90
C PHE A 98 -16.20 -10.99 -1.75
N GLY A 99 -17.23 -10.60 -0.98
CA GLY A 99 -18.48 -11.34 -0.91
C GLY A 99 -19.41 -10.94 -2.06
N THR A 100 -20.08 -11.92 -2.64
CA THR A 100 -21.01 -11.70 -3.78
C THR A 100 -22.43 -11.31 -3.34
N ASP A 101 -22.79 -11.54 -2.09
CA ASP A 101 -24.12 -11.28 -1.52
C ASP A 101 -24.00 -10.95 -0.04
N LEU A 102 -24.87 -10.09 0.48
CA LEU A 102 -24.93 -9.75 1.90
C LEU A 102 -25.58 -10.86 2.75
N ARG A 103 -26.32 -11.76 2.11
CA ARG A 103 -26.97 -12.89 2.79
C ARG A 103 -25.97 -14.05 2.90
N ALA A 104 -25.61 -14.43 4.11
CA ALA A 104 -24.58 -15.44 4.38
C ALA A 104 -24.81 -16.77 3.64
N GLY A 105 -26.06 -17.26 3.55
CA GLY A 105 -26.39 -18.50 2.85
C GLY A 105 -26.28 -18.45 1.31
N HIS A 106 -26.10 -17.27 0.76
CA HIS A 106 -25.94 -17.04 -0.69
C HIS A 106 -24.60 -16.41 -1.05
N CYS A 107 -23.82 -15.99 -0.07
CA CYS A 107 -22.54 -15.33 -0.27
C CYS A 107 -21.46 -16.34 -0.67
N GLN A 108 -20.74 -16.00 -1.72
CA GLN A 108 -19.50 -16.66 -2.09
C GLN A 108 -18.36 -15.67 -1.91
N ILE A 109 -17.30 -16.10 -1.24
CA ILE A 109 -16.09 -15.29 -1.08
C ILE A 109 -15.18 -15.53 -2.27
N ARG A 110 -14.81 -14.47 -2.98
CA ARG A 110 -14.00 -14.53 -4.21
C ARG A 110 -12.91 -13.48 -4.20
N PRO A 111 -11.73 -13.78 -4.80
CA PRO A 111 -10.74 -12.76 -5.05
C PRO A 111 -11.22 -11.84 -6.17
N GLY A 112 -11.00 -10.54 -5.98
CA GLY A 112 -11.46 -9.52 -6.90
C GLY A 112 -10.35 -8.77 -7.60
N VAL A 113 -10.64 -8.25 -8.79
CA VAL A 113 -9.76 -7.37 -9.56
C VAL A 113 -10.48 -6.06 -9.85
N GLU A 114 -9.72 -4.98 -9.94
CA GLU A 114 -10.25 -3.65 -10.28
C GLU A 114 -10.77 -3.61 -11.72
N ILE A 115 -9.99 -4.17 -12.64
CA ILE A 115 -10.25 -4.14 -14.09
C ILE A 115 -9.88 -5.49 -14.68
N ALA A 116 -10.84 -6.13 -15.36
CA ALA A 116 -10.66 -7.47 -15.92
C ALA A 116 -9.54 -7.57 -16.96
N ASN A 117 -9.37 -6.54 -17.79
CA ASN A 117 -8.40 -6.51 -18.88
C ASN A 117 -7.15 -5.67 -18.58
N LYS A 118 -6.88 -5.35 -17.31
CA LYS A 118 -5.67 -4.63 -16.90
C LYS A 118 -4.43 -5.44 -17.30
N LYS A 119 -3.53 -4.82 -18.05
CA LYS A 119 -2.23 -5.38 -18.43
C LYS A 119 -1.16 -4.77 -17.55
N THR A 120 -0.48 -5.60 -16.80
CA THR A 120 0.61 -5.18 -15.91
C THR A 120 1.94 -5.72 -16.42
N SER A 121 3.02 -5.02 -16.08
CA SER A 121 4.40 -5.45 -16.28
C SER A 121 5.01 -5.87 -14.95
N SER A 122 6.06 -6.65 -14.99
CA SER A 122 6.80 -7.22 -13.85
C SER A 122 6.06 -8.34 -13.12
N LEU A 123 4.77 -8.19 -12.81
CA LEU A 123 3.96 -9.18 -12.11
C LEU A 123 2.61 -9.38 -12.79
N THR A 124 2.18 -10.62 -12.84
CA THR A 124 0.83 -11.02 -13.28
C THR A 124 -0.03 -11.32 -12.06
N TRP A 125 -1.25 -10.79 -12.05
CA TRP A 125 -2.18 -11.05 -10.95
C TRP A 125 -2.73 -12.48 -11.00
N SER A 126 -2.63 -13.18 -9.89
CA SER A 126 -3.27 -14.47 -9.64
C SER A 126 -3.50 -14.64 -8.15
N VAL A 127 -4.63 -15.17 -7.74
CA VAL A 127 -5.01 -15.43 -6.35
C VAL A 127 -5.72 -16.77 -6.26
N ALA A 128 -5.22 -17.67 -5.39
CA ALA A 128 -5.79 -19.00 -5.15
C ALA A 128 -6.09 -19.78 -6.44
N GLY A 129 -5.20 -19.69 -7.43
CA GLY A 129 -5.36 -20.33 -8.72
C GLY A 129 -6.32 -19.64 -9.70
N VAL A 130 -6.97 -18.54 -9.26
CA VAL A 130 -7.84 -17.74 -10.13
C VAL A 130 -6.99 -16.72 -10.87
N SER A 131 -7.07 -16.72 -12.21
CA SER A 131 -6.44 -15.69 -13.04
C SER A 131 -7.33 -14.46 -13.15
N ARG A 132 -6.75 -13.32 -13.57
CA ARG A 132 -7.49 -12.07 -13.79
C ARG A 132 -8.73 -12.24 -14.69
N ALA A 133 -8.62 -13.03 -15.74
CA ALA A 133 -9.71 -13.26 -16.69
C ALA A 133 -10.95 -13.92 -16.06
N ASN A 134 -10.75 -14.70 -14.98
CA ASN A 134 -11.80 -15.42 -14.27
C ASN A 134 -12.13 -14.81 -12.90
N ALA A 135 -11.49 -13.70 -12.55
CA ALA A 135 -11.68 -13.04 -11.27
C ALA A 135 -12.99 -12.26 -11.21
N HIS A 136 -13.50 -12.10 -10.00
CA HIS A 136 -14.60 -11.18 -9.74
C HIS A 136 -14.11 -9.73 -10.01
N VAL A 137 -14.88 -8.96 -10.77
CA VAL A 137 -14.61 -7.52 -10.93
C VAL A 137 -15.31 -6.80 -9.78
N VAL A 138 -14.55 -5.97 -9.06
CA VAL A 138 -15.08 -5.21 -7.94
C VAL A 138 -16.18 -4.23 -8.38
N SER A 139 -17.04 -3.84 -7.47
CA SER A 139 -18.12 -2.88 -7.74
C SER A 139 -17.58 -1.57 -8.30
N LEU A 140 -18.34 -0.97 -9.21
CA LEU A 140 -17.97 0.32 -9.81
C LEU A 140 -18.78 1.44 -9.16
N HIS A 141 -18.14 2.60 -8.99
CA HIS A 141 -18.76 3.86 -8.63
C HIS A 141 -18.40 4.92 -9.68
N HIS A 142 -19.39 5.51 -10.30
CA HIS A 142 -19.21 6.45 -11.43
C HIS A 142 -18.25 5.90 -12.53
N GLY A 143 -18.38 4.61 -12.86
CA GLY A 143 -17.58 3.95 -13.90
C GLY A 143 -16.14 3.64 -13.51
N ARG A 144 -15.75 3.85 -12.25
CA ARG A 144 -14.42 3.53 -11.72
C ARG A 144 -14.54 2.47 -10.62
N PRO A 145 -13.51 1.62 -10.42
CA PRO A 145 -13.49 0.70 -9.30
C PRO A 145 -13.74 1.42 -7.97
N ALA A 146 -14.74 0.94 -7.21
CA ALA A 146 -15.06 1.49 -5.90
C ALA A 146 -14.08 1.03 -4.81
N TYR A 147 -13.37 -0.07 -5.07
CA TYR A 147 -12.37 -0.67 -4.19
C TYR A 147 -11.18 -1.11 -5.02
N GLY A 148 -10.01 -1.27 -4.39
CA GLY A 148 -8.90 -1.99 -4.99
C GLY A 148 -9.18 -3.49 -5.04
N GLY A 149 -8.41 -4.23 -5.83
CA GLY A 149 -8.52 -5.67 -5.93
C GLY A 149 -7.89 -6.41 -4.75
N THR A 150 -8.06 -7.72 -4.73
CA THR A 150 -7.35 -8.63 -3.83
C THR A 150 -5.86 -8.59 -4.15
N PRO A 151 -4.96 -8.44 -3.17
CA PRO A 151 -3.52 -8.54 -3.40
C PRO A 151 -3.15 -9.90 -4.01
N SER A 152 -2.28 -9.90 -5.02
CA SER A 152 -1.88 -11.14 -5.68
C SER A 152 -1.06 -12.03 -4.74
N ASP A 153 -1.21 -13.36 -4.86
CA ASP A 153 -0.54 -14.34 -3.99
C ASP A 153 0.98 -14.11 -3.96
N GLN A 154 1.58 -13.85 -5.12
CA GLN A 154 3.02 -13.63 -5.21
C GLN A 154 3.47 -12.41 -4.39
N THR A 155 2.68 -11.34 -4.38
CA THR A 155 3.01 -10.14 -3.61
C THR A 155 2.84 -10.38 -2.11
N VAL A 156 1.81 -11.11 -1.70
CA VAL A 156 1.59 -11.48 -0.29
C VAL A 156 2.72 -12.37 0.22
N ILE A 157 3.09 -13.42 -0.54
CA ILE A 157 4.21 -14.31 -0.19
C ILE A 157 5.52 -13.52 -0.06
N SER A 158 5.80 -12.64 -1.03
CA SER A 158 6.99 -11.79 -1.01
C SER A 158 7.00 -10.83 0.19
N ALA A 159 5.84 -10.27 0.54
CA ALA A 159 5.69 -9.40 1.70
C ALA A 159 5.95 -10.14 3.02
N ILE A 160 5.41 -11.36 3.18
CA ILE A 160 5.68 -12.21 4.34
C ILE A 160 7.19 -12.48 4.46
N GLN A 161 7.84 -12.79 3.33
CA GLN A 161 9.28 -13.03 3.32
C GLN A 161 10.08 -11.77 3.68
N ASP A 162 9.71 -10.60 3.15
CA ASP A 162 10.36 -9.33 3.45
C ASP A 162 10.20 -8.97 4.95
N LEU A 163 9.00 -9.12 5.49
CA LEU A 163 8.76 -8.92 6.93
C LEU A 163 9.62 -9.83 7.80
N LYS A 164 9.72 -11.12 7.46
CA LYS A 164 10.60 -12.07 8.17
C LYS A 164 12.06 -11.68 8.05
N ASN A 165 12.52 -11.25 6.88
CA ASN A 165 13.90 -10.79 6.66
C ASN A 165 14.22 -9.53 7.48
N ARG A 166 13.20 -8.69 7.76
CA ARG A 166 13.29 -7.51 8.64
C ARG A 166 13.19 -7.85 10.13
N GLY A 167 13.01 -9.13 10.47
CA GLY A 167 12.95 -9.62 11.85
C GLY A 167 11.58 -9.66 12.48
N PHE A 168 10.51 -9.43 11.71
CA PHE A 168 9.14 -9.52 12.22
C PHE A 168 8.61 -10.97 12.23
N SER A 169 7.81 -11.29 13.22
CA SER A 169 6.88 -12.42 13.19
C SER A 169 5.63 -12.04 12.40
N VAL A 170 5.16 -12.92 11.52
CA VAL A 170 4.02 -12.67 10.63
C VAL A 170 2.95 -13.72 10.80
#